data_f0617104692ec4d711da23eba709ba7b
#
_entry.id   f0617104692ec4d711da23eba709ba7b
#
_cell.length_a   1.000
_cell.length_b   1.000
_cell.length_c   1.000
_cell.angle_alpha   90.00
_cell.angle_beta   90.00
_cell.angle_gamma   90.00
#
_symmetry.space_group_name_H-M   'P 1'
#
loop_
_entity.id
_entity.type
_entity.pdbx_description
1 polymer ?
#
loop_
_entity_poly.entity_id
_entity_poly.type
_entity_poly.pdbx_seq_one_letter_code
_entity_poly.pdbx_strand_id
1 'polypeptide(L)'
;MSAAAVDAVREPGALERTVHLSFGDVPGGEYAMQVGADHLVHSWDLARAVGVDATLDVESVAAVRTWFADREDAYRSSGAIGPRVPLPDGAPAQDDLLARFGRTP
;
A
#
# COMPACT_ATOMS: atom_id res chain seq x y z
N MET A 1 10.85 2.52 5.94
CA MET A 1 10.30 2.32 7.31
C MET A 1 11.46 2.28 8.29
N SER A 2 11.33 2.90 9.44
CA SER A 2 12.40 2.93 10.44
C SER A 2 12.63 1.55 11.08
N ALA A 3 13.84 1.33 11.62
CA ALA A 3 14.16 0.10 12.34
C ALA A 3 13.22 -0.12 13.53
N ALA A 4 12.86 0.94 14.24
CA ALA A 4 11.93 0.86 15.36
C ALA A 4 10.54 0.37 14.94
N ALA A 5 10.04 0.83 13.79
CA ALA A 5 8.75 0.38 13.27
C ALA A 5 8.79 -1.10 12.85
N VAL A 6 9.88 -1.53 12.20
CA VAL A 6 10.08 -2.94 11.84
C VAL A 6 10.13 -3.82 13.08
N ASP A 7 10.87 -3.41 14.10
CA ASP A 7 10.98 -4.16 15.35
C ASP A 7 9.61 -4.26 16.05
N ALA A 8 8.83 -3.20 16.07
CA ALA A 8 7.48 -3.19 16.65
C ALA A 8 6.56 -4.20 15.97
N VAL A 9 6.60 -4.28 14.64
CA VAL A 9 5.78 -5.23 13.87
C VAL A 9 6.20 -6.68 14.13
N ARG A 10 7.49 -6.90 14.37
CA ARG A 10 8.05 -8.24 14.64
C ARG A 10 7.84 -8.74 16.07
N GLU A 11 7.37 -7.89 16.97
CA GLU A 11 7.09 -8.34 18.34
C GLU A 11 6.01 -9.42 18.35
N PRO A 12 6.15 -10.46 19.21
CA PRO A 12 5.12 -11.49 19.34
C PRO A 12 3.75 -10.90 19.67
N GLY A 13 2.73 -11.27 18.88
CA GLY A 13 1.36 -10.80 19.07
C GLY A 13 1.07 -9.40 18.53
N ALA A 14 2.05 -8.70 17.94
CA ALA A 14 1.85 -7.34 17.43
C ALA A 14 0.80 -7.31 16.31
N LEU A 15 0.82 -8.29 15.42
CA LEU A 15 -0.11 -8.32 14.26
C LEU A 15 -1.54 -8.62 14.67
N GLU A 16 -1.76 -9.28 15.77
CA GLU A 16 -3.09 -9.64 16.31
C GLU A 16 -3.61 -8.61 17.29
N ARG A 17 -2.75 -7.75 17.81
CA ARG A 17 -3.14 -6.72 18.80
C ARG A 17 -4.02 -5.67 18.14
N THR A 18 -5.10 -5.29 18.82
CA THR A 18 -5.96 -4.21 18.37
C THR A 18 -5.24 -2.87 18.49
N VAL A 19 -5.26 -2.09 17.40
CA VAL A 19 -4.78 -0.70 17.39
C VAL A 19 -5.96 0.25 17.22
N HIS A 20 -5.90 1.38 17.91
CA HIS A 20 -6.95 2.38 17.93
C HIS A 20 -6.59 3.53 16.99
N LEU A 21 -7.30 3.62 15.87
CA LEU A 21 -7.07 4.63 14.85
C LEU A 21 -8.24 5.63 14.82
N SER A 22 -8.03 6.77 14.20
CA SER A 22 -9.05 7.82 14.12
C SER A 22 -10.33 7.37 13.43
N PHE A 23 -10.24 6.37 12.54
CA PHE A 23 -11.38 5.83 11.79
C PHE A 23 -11.91 4.50 12.36
N GLY A 24 -11.36 4.01 13.46
CA GLY A 24 -11.81 2.78 14.12
C GLY A 24 -10.67 1.90 14.61
N ASP A 25 -11.04 0.79 15.24
CA ASP A 25 -10.10 -0.19 15.77
C ASP A 25 -9.85 -1.28 14.72
N VAL A 26 -8.58 -1.63 14.50
CA VAL A 26 -8.17 -2.67 13.57
C VAL A 26 -7.07 -3.54 14.18
N PRO A 27 -6.88 -4.79 13.70
CA PRO A 27 -5.71 -5.57 14.09
C PRO A 27 -4.41 -4.90 13.65
N GLY A 28 -3.34 -5.08 14.41
CA GLY A 28 -2.02 -4.52 14.10
C GLY A 28 -1.52 -4.91 12.71
N GLY A 29 -1.82 -6.14 12.25
CA GLY A 29 -1.48 -6.60 10.91
C GLY A 29 -2.15 -5.79 9.81
N GLU A 30 -3.41 -5.41 10.01
CA GLU A 30 -4.13 -4.54 9.06
C GLU A 30 -3.49 -3.17 8.98
N TYR A 31 -3.16 -2.57 10.11
CA TYR A 31 -2.49 -1.29 10.15
C TYR A 31 -1.08 -1.35 9.52
N ALA A 32 -0.34 -2.41 9.81
CA ALA A 32 0.97 -2.61 9.21
C ALA A 32 0.89 -2.68 7.68
N MET A 33 -0.11 -3.34 7.13
CA MET A 33 -0.33 -3.39 5.68
C MET A 33 -0.70 -2.03 5.10
N GLN A 34 -1.52 -1.24 5.79
CA GLN A 34 -1.83 0.13 5.38
C GLN A 34 -0.57 0.99 5.29
N VAL A 35 0.25 0.95 6.33
CA VAL A 35 1.51 1.71 6.38
C VAL A 35 2.48 1.23 5.30
N GLY A 36 2.62 -0.08 5.14
CA GLY A 36 3.48 -0.68 4.11
C GLY A 36 3.06 -0.31 2.70
N ALA A 37 1.76 -0.38 2.41
CA ALA A 37 1.22 0.01 1.10
C ALA A 37 1.46 1.50 0.82
N ASP A 38 1.24 2.35 1.81
CA ASP A 38 1.47 3.78 1.72
C ASP A 38 2.94 4.09 1.40
N HIS A 39 3.87 3.47 2.12
CA HIS A 39 5.29 3.62 1.85
C HIS A 39 5.69 3.13 0.46
N LEU A 40 5.13 2.01 0.02
CA LEU A 40 5.44 1.44 -1.29
C LEU A 40 5.03 2.40 -2.41
N VAL A 41 3.80 2.89 -2.36
CA VAL A 41 3.27 3.81 -3.38
C VAL A 41 3.99 5.15 -3.35
N HIS A 42 4.24 5.71 -2.16
CA HIS A 42 4.95 6.98 -2.02
C HIS A 42 6.42 6.88 -2.42
N SER A 43 7.07 5.72 -2.26
CA SER A 43 8.42 5.52 -2.75
C SER A 43 8.49 5.64 -4.27
N TRP A 44 7.47 5.12 -4.97
CA TRP A 44 7.34 5.30 -6.41
C TRP A 44 7.11 6.77 -6.77
N ASP A 45 6.21 7.45 -6.06
CA ASP A 45 5.93 8.87 -6.28
C ASP A 45 7.22 9.69 -6.18
N LEU A 46 8.01 9.45 -5.13
CA LEU A 46 9.27 10.16 -4.90
C LEU A 46 10.31 9.84 -5.98
N ALA A 47 10.46 8.57 -6.31
CA ALA A 47 11.42 8.14 -7.35
C ALA A 47 11.11 8.80 -8.70
N ARG A 48 9.85 8.87 -9.08
CA ARG A 48 9.41 9.56 -10.30
C ARG A 48 9.68 11.04 -10.23
N ALA A 49 9.42 11.67 -9.09
CA ALA A 49 9.61 13.11 -8.91
C ALA A 49 11.08 13.54 -9.05
N VAL A 50 12.01 12.71 -8.55
CA VAL A 50 13.46 13.02 -8.59
C VAL A 50 14.19 12.39 -9.77
N GLY A 51 13.50 11.59 -10.60
CA GLY A 51 14.07 11.03 -11.82
C GLY A 51 15.00 9.83 -11.63
N VAL A 52 14.80 9.05 -10.55
CA VAL A 52 15.55 7.81 -10.32
C VAL A 52 14.72 6.58 -10.67
N ASP A 53 15.33 5.39 -10.62
CA ASP A 53 14.63 4.13 -10.88
C ASP A 53 13.44 3.96 -9.94
N ALA A 54 12.26 3.82 -10.49
CA ALA A 54 11.00 3.68 -9.77
C ALA A 54 10.48 2.23 -9.75
N THR A 55 11.34 1.25 -10.03
CA THR A 55 10.97 -0.17 -9.96
C THR A 55 10.77 -0.56 -8.50
N LEU A 56 9.60 -1.12 -8.19
CA LEU A 56 9.24 -1.58 -6.86
C LEU A 56 9.60 -3.06 -6.68
N ASP A 57 9.76 -3.47 -5.42
CA ASP A 57 10.01 -4.86 -5.09
C ASP A 57 8.82 -5.74 -5.51
N VAL A 58 9.10 -6.80 -6.28
CA VAL A 58 8.08 -7.67 -6.87
C VAL A 58 7.20 -8.34 -5.81
N GLU A 59 7.81 -8.83 -4.73
CA GLU A 59 7.07 -9.51 -3.65
C GLU A 59 6.17 -8.54 -2.89
N SER A 60 6.66 -7.33 -2.64
CA SER A 60 5.88 -6.27 -1.99
C SER A 60 4.69 -5.86 -2.84
N VAL A 61 4.88 -5.70 -4.14
CA VAL A 61 3.80 -5.39 -5.08
C VAL A 61 2.73 -6.49 -5.05
N ALA A 62 3.14 -7.75 -5.10
CA ALA A 62 2.22 -8.89 -5.07
C ALA A 62 1.43 -8.93 -3.76
N ALA A 63 2.10 -8.74 -2.62
CA ALA A 63 1.45 -8.75 -1.32
C ALA A 63 0.43 -7.62 -1.17
N VAL A 64 0.78 -6.42 -1.57
CA VAL A 64 -0.12 -5.26 -1.48
C VAL A 64 -1.30 -5.42 -2.44
N ARG A 65 -1.08 -5.91 -3.66
CA ARG A 65 -2.19 -6.19 -4.60
C ARG A 65 -3.20 -7.17 -4.02
N THR A 66 -2.72 -8.25 -3.43
CA THR A 66 -3.59 -9.26 -2.82
C THR A 66 -4.38 -8.67 -1.64
N TRP A 67 -3.71 -7.96 -0.75
CA TRP A 67 -4.36 -7.31 0.39
C TRP A 67 -5.37 -6.25 -0.05
N PHE A 68 -5.05 -5.46 -1.07
CA PHE A 68 -5.86 -4.32 -1.51
C PHE A 68 -7.09 -4.74 -2.32
N ALA A 69 -7.11 -5.94 -2.90
CA ALA A 69 -8.19 -6.39 -3.79
C ALA A 69 -9.58 -6.26 -3.15
N ASP A 70 -9.69 -6.57 -1.85
CA ASP A 70 -10.95 -6.50 -1.10
C ASP A 70 -11.24 -5.12 -0.52
N ARG A 71 -10.29 -4.20 -0.61
CA ARG A 71 -10.31 -2.90 0.10
C ARG A 71 -10.36 -1.71 -0.84
N GLU A 72 -10.12 -1.92 -2.12
CA GLU A 72 -10.03 -0.85 -3.12
C GLU A 72 -11.28 0.03 -3.13
N ASP A 73 -12.45 -0.58 -3.16
CA ASP A 73 -13.73 0.14 -3.24
C ASP A 73 -13.98 0.97 -1.96
N ALA A 74 -13.66 0.42 -0.79
CA ALA A 74 -13.83 1.12 0.47
C ALA A 74 -12.89 2.34 0.56
N TYR A 75 -11.65 2.20 0.13
CA TYR A 75 -10.68 3.30 0.12
C TYR A 75 -11.10 4.40 -0.85
N ARG A 76 -11.62 4.02 -2.02
CA ARG A 76 -12.11 4.99 -3.00
C ARG A 76 -13.35 5.71 -2.50
N SER A 77 -14.29 4.98 -1.89
CA SER A 77 -15.51 5.56 -1.32
C SER A 77 -15.23 6.52 -0.17
N SER A 78 -14.17 6.27 0.61
CA SER A 78 -13.77 7.16 1.72
C SER A 78 -13.07 8.45 1.25
N GLY A 79 -12.70 8.53 -0.02
CA GLY A 79 -11.93 9.65 -0.56
C GLY A 79 -10.43 9.56 -0.31
N ALA A 80 -9.94 8.44 0.25
CA ALA A 80 -8.51 8.25 0.53
C ALA A 80 -7.67 8.14 -0.74
N ILE A 81 -8.25 7.63 -1.83
CA ILE A 81 -7.60 7.53 -3.13
C ILE A 81 -8.52 8.09 -4.23
N GLY A 82 -7.89 8.55 -5.31
CA GLY A 82 -8.60 9.04 -6.50
C GLY A 82 -9.16 7.90 -7.37
N PRO A 83 -9.78 8.25 -8.50
CA PRO A 83 -10.28 7.26 -9.44
C PRO A 83 -9.20 6.31 -9.93
N ARG A 84 -9.57 5.06 -10.16
CA ARG A 84 -8.67 4.07 -10.76
C ARG A 84 -8.32 4.50 -12.18
N VAL A 85 -7.02 4.49 -12.49
CA VAL A 85 -6.53 4.85 -13.83
C VAL A 85 -6.71 3.66 -14.78
N PRO A 86 -7.35 3.82 -15.95
CA PRO A 86 -7.46 2.75 -16.93
C PRO A 86 -6.09 2.37 -17.50
N LEU A 87 -5.83 1.07 -17.64
CA LEU A 87 -4.63 0.54 -18.26
C LEU A 87 -5.00 -0.46 -19.35
N PRO A 88 -4.10 -0.67 -20.35
CA PRO A 88 -4.28 -1.76 -21.33
C PRO A 88 -4.29 -3.12 -20.66
N ASP A 89 -4.95 -4.09 -21.28
CA ASP A 89 -4.92 -5.48 -20.84
C ASP A 89 -3.48 -6.00 -20.82
N GLY A 90 -3.15 -6.79 -19.80
CA GLY A 90 -1.81 -7.35 -19.65
C GLY A 90 -0.78 -6.40 -19.07
N ALA A 91 -1.19 -5.27 -18.49
CA ALA A 91 -0.28 -4.35 -17.83
C ALA A 91 0.52 -5.05 -16.72
N PRO A 92 1.81 -4.65 -16.52
CA PRO A 92 2.62 -5.22 -15.44
C PRO A 92 1.97 -5.06 -14.07
N ALA A 93 2.28 -5.97 -13.14
CA ALA A 93 1.71 -5.97 -11.80
C ALA A 93 1.93 -4.65 -11.06
N GLN A 94 3.11 -4.05 -11.19
CA GLN A 94 3.40 -2.76 -10.58
C GLN A 94 2.50 -1.67 -11.13
N ASP A 95 2.32 -1.61 -12.44
CA ASP A 95 1.49 -0.60 -13.09
C ASP A 95 0.02 -0.77 -12.69
N ASP A 96 -0.46 -2.00 -12.62
CA ASP A 96 -1.82 -2.29 -12.15
C ASP A 96 -2.02 -1.82 -10.71
N LEU A 97 -1.07 -2.08 -9.82
CA LEU A 97 -1.15 -1.62 -8.44
C LEU A 97 -1.22 -0.09 -8.37
N LEU A 98 -0.32 0.59 -9.07
CA LEU A 98 -0.25 2.06 -9.07
C LEU A 98 -1.54 2.68 -9.63
N ALA A 99 -2.09 2.10 -10.68
CA ALA A 99 -3.35 2.55 -11.27
C ALA A 99 -4.53 2.39 -10.30
N ARG A 100 -4.55 1.32 -9.52
CA ARG A 100 -5.56 1.12 -8.47
C ARG A 100 -5.49 2.18 -7.39
N PHE A 101 -4.29 2.70 -7.09
CA PHE A 101 -4.08 3.80 -6.16
C PHE A 101 -4.20 5.18 -6.82
N GLY A 102 -4.68 5.25 -8.06
CA GLY A 102 -4.94 6.52 -8.75
C GLY A 102 -3.72 7.14 -9.42
N ARG A 103 -2.61 6.42 -9.54
CA ARG A 103 -1.40 6.89 -10.22
C ARG A 103 -1.43 6.53 -11.71
N THR A 104 -0.80 7.37 -12.52
CA THR A 104 -0.56 7.10 -13.95
C THR A 104 0.89 6.62 -14.10
N PRO A 105 1.10 5.32 -14.23
CA PRO A 105 2.46 4.78 -14.28
C PRO A 105 3.19 5.11 -15.58
#